data_ada46dbb0212d5be857211b9f4f25054
#
_entry.id   ada46dbb0212d5be857211b9f4f25054
#
_cell.length_a   1.000
_cell.length_b   1.000
_cell.length_c   1.000
_cell.angle_alpha   90.00
_cell.angle_beta   90.00
_cell.angle_gamma   90.00
#
_symmetry.space_group_name_H-M   'P 1'
#
loop_
_entity.id
_entity.type
_entity.pdbx_description
1 polymer ?
#
loop_
_entity_poly.entity_id
_entity_poly.type
_entity_poly.pdbx_seq_one_letter_code
_entity_poly.pdbx_strand_id
1 'polypeptide(L)'
;MLDDLSIRKSLDNYVKHRMQEIPFEIKETFLKTTQVWKCESELDFLYGYYVGKLEEGTLHYLLKASRASAGGYVDTFEIRGIIETHREELRNLIKKAIKNS
;
A
#
# COMPACT_ATOMS: atom_id res chain seq x y z
N MET A 1 -5.09 16.24 11.06
CA MET A 1 -4.35 16.59 9.87
C MET A 1 -5.02 16.24 8.57
N LEU A 2 -5.66 15.11 8.45
CA LEU A 2 -6.40 14.74 7.25
C LEU A 2 -7.87 15.14 7.33
N ASP A 3 -8.12 16.35 7.82
CA ASP A 3 -9.48 16.90 7.90
C ASP A 3 -9.97 17.42 6.56
N ASP A 4 -9.04 17.73 5.67
CA ASP A 4 -9.36 18.19 4.33
C ASP A 4 -9.84 17.02 3.48
N LEU A 5 -11.10 17.05 3.08
CA LEU A 5 -11.68 15.98 2.26
C LEU A 5 -10.98 15.82 0.92
N SER A 6 -10.49 16.92 0.38
CA SER A 6 -9.77 16.93 -0.89
C SER A 6 -8.48 16.14 -0.77
N ILE A 7 -7.75 16.33 0.32
CA ILE A 7 -6.50 15.61 0.58
C ILE A 7 -6.78 14.12 0.81
N ARG A 8 -7.78 13.80 1.63
CA ARG A 8 -8.14 12.41 1.90
C ARG A 8 -8.51 11.67 0.62
N LYS A 9 -9.30 12.32 -0.22
CA LYS A 9 -9.70 11.74 -1.50
C LYS A 9 -8.50 11.52 -2.41
N SER A 10 -7.58 12.45 -2.43
CA SER A 10 -6.36 12.34 -3.21
C SER A 10 -5.49 11.17 -2.73
N LEU A 11 -5.37 11.00 -1.42
CA LEU A 11 -4.61 9.88 -0.86
C LEU A 11 -5.28 8.55 -1.16
N ASP A 12 -6.61 8.50 -1.05
CA ASP A 12 -7.36 7.30 -1.36
C ASP A 12 -7.17 6.89 -2.82
N ASN A 13 -7.25 7.86 -3.73
CA ASN A 13 -7.02 7.60 -5.15
C ASN A 13 -5.59 7.13 -5.42
N TYR A 14 -4.61 7.71 -4.72
CA TYR A 14 -3.22 7.29 -4.84
C TYR A 14 -3.06 5.83 -4.43
N VAL A 15 -3.63 5.46 -3.27
CA VAL A 15 -3.57 4.07 -2.78
C VAL A 15 -4.18 3.12 -3.79
N LYS A 16 -5.37 3.45 -4.31
CA LYS A 16 -6.03 2.61 -5.32
C LYS A 16 -5.17 2.43 -6.56
N HIS A 17 -4.57 3.52 -7.01
CA HIS A 17 -3.72 3.48 -8.21
C HIS A 17 -2.50 2.57 -7.98
N ARG A 18 -1.85 2.70 -6.84
CA ARG A 18 -0.69 1.88 -6.51
C ARG A 18 -1.05 0.41 -6.35
N MET A 19 -2.23 0.13 -5.81
CA MET A 19 -2.69 -1.25 -5.66
C MET A 19 -2.78 -1.98 -7.00
N GLN A 20 -3.11 -1.26 -8.07
CA GLN A 20 -3.23 -1.89 -9.38
C GLN A 20 -1.89 -2.38 -9.93
N GLU A 21 -0.78 -1.88 -9.42
CA GLU A 21 0.55 -2.30 -9.84
C GLU A 21 1.03 -3.56 -9.11
N ILE A 22 0.42 -3.88 -7.97
CA ILE A 22 0.86 -4.99 -7.11
C ILE A 22 0.80 -6.36 -7.81
N PRO A 23 -0.28 -6.73 -8.51
CA PRO A 23 -0.34 -8.03 -9.18
C PRO A 23 0.80 -8.24 -10.17
N PHE A 24 1.14 -7.20 -10.92
CA PHE A 24 2.23 -7.27 -11.89
C PHE A 24 3.57 -7.46 -11.18
N GLU A 25 3.80 -6.71 -10.10
CA GLU A 25 5.03 -6.82 -9.33
C GLU A 25 5.19 -8.21 -8.71
N ILE A 26 4.11 -8.77 -8.17
CA ILE A 26 4.13 -10.12 -7.60
C ILE A 26 4.49 -11.13 -8.69
N LYS A 27 3.85 -11.02 -9.85
CA LYS A 27 4.10 -11.93 -10.97
C LYS A 27 5.58 -11.93 -11.36
N GLU A 28 6.20 -10.75 -11.35
CA GLU A 28 7.60 -10.62 -11.74
C GLU A 28 8.57 -11.13 -10.69
N THR A 29 8.23 -11.04 -9.41
CA THR A 29 9.19 -11.27 -8.33
C THR A 29 8.86 -12.43 -7.41
N PHE A 30 7.69 -13.04 -7.53
CA PHE A 30 7.21 -14.01 -6.56
C PHE A 30 8.17 -15.17 -6.31
N LEU A 31 8.66 -15.80 -7.36
CA LEU A 31 9.55 -16.94 -7.22
C LEU A 31 10.84 -16.55 -6.51
N LYS A 32 11.41 -15.41 -6.86
CA LYS A 32 12.63 -14.93 -6.21
C LYS A 32 12.38 -14.58 -4.75
N THR A 33 11.25 -13.94 -4.48
CA THR A 33 10.87 -13.54 -3.13
C THR A 33 10.75 -14.77 -2.23
N THR A 34 10.10 -15.83 -2.69
CA THR A 34 9.91 -17.04 -1.90
C THR A 34 11.19 -17.82 -1.70
N GLN A 35 12.17 -17.65 -2.56
CA GLN A 35 13.48 -18.26 -2.38
C GLN A 35 14.29 -17.55 -1.29
N VAL A 36 14.12 -16.24 -1.16
CA VAL A 36 14.86 -15.44 -0.18
C VAL A 36 14.18 -15.47 1.18
N TRP A 37 12.88 -15.26 1.20
CA TRP A 37 12.11 -15.20 2.44
C TRP A 37 11.13 -16.35 2.50
N LYS A 38 11.46 -17.34 3.31
CA LYS A 38 10.56 -18.46 3.53
C LYS A 38 9.53 -18.08 4.58
N CYS A 39 8.29 -18.34 4.29
CA CYS A 39 7.19 -17.98 5.17
C CYS A 39 6.12 -19.06 5.14
N GLU A 40 5.34 -19.16 6.21
CA GLU A 40 4.27 -20.16 6.30
C GLU A 40 3.06 -19.77 5.45
N SER A 41 2.76 -18.49 5.40
CA SER A 41 1.65 -17.98 4.59
C SER A 41 2.17 -16.88 3.67
N GLU A 42 2.22 -17.20 2.38
CA GLU A 42 2.66 -16.24 1.38
C GLU A 42 1.69 -15.06 1.28
N LEU A 43 0.41 -15.34 1.42
CA LEU A 43 -0.60 -14.27 1.39
C LEU A 43 -0.38 -13.28 2.54
N ASP A 44 -0.21 -13.78 3.75
CA ASP A 44 -0.04 -12.92 4.92
C ASP A 44 1.28 -12.14 4.85
N PHE A 45 2.35 -12.80 4.39
CA PHE A 45 3.64 -12.15 4.23
C PHE A 45 3.54 -11.00 3.23
N LEU A 46 2.97 -11.27 2.06
CA LEU A 46 2.87 -10.26 1.01
C LEU A 46 1.88 -9.16 1.38
N TYR A 47 0.82 -9.52 2.09
CA TYR A 47 -0.11 -8.50 2.57
C TYR A 47 0.60 -7.48 3.46
N GLY A 48 1.36 -7.96 4.46
CA GLY A 48 2.11 -7.07 5.35
C GLY A 48 3.16 -6.26 4.60
N TYR A 49 3.87 -6.91 3.67
CA TYR A 49 4.88 -6.25 2.87
C TYR A 49 4.29 -5.09 2.06
N TYR A 50 3.16 -5.34 1.38
CA TYR A 50 2.54 -4.31 0.56
C TYR A 50 1.82 -3.25 1.36
N VAL A 51 1.29 -3.58 2.53
CA VAL A 51 0.74 -2.57 3.42
C VAL A 51 1.84 -1.58 3.81
N GLY A 52 3.03 -2.10 4.14
CA GLY A 52 4.17 -1.23 4.47
C GLY A 52 4.60 -0.36 3.30
N LYS A 53 4.66 -0.93 2.10
CA LYS A 53 5.02 -0.17 0.90
C LYS A 53 3.99 0.91 0.59
N LEU A 54 2.72 0.60 0.72
CA LEU A 54 1.66 1.57 0.48
C LEU A 54 1.71 2.70 1.51
N GLU A 55 1.96 2.36 2.77
CA GLU A 55 2.07 3.36 3.82
C GLU A 55 3.22 4.34 3.51
N GLU A 56 4.38 3.80 3.20
CA GLU A 56 5.54 4.63 2.91
C GLU A 56 5.34 5.49 1.67
N GLY A 57 4.82 4.87 0.60
CA GLY A 57 4.57 5.60 -0.65
C GLY A 57 3.52 6.68 -0.47
N THR A 58 2.47 6.40 0.29
CA THR A 58 1.42 7.37 0.56
C THR A 58 1.95 8.54 1.39
N LEU A 59 2.81 8.24 2.35
CA LEU A 59 3.44 9.29 3.16
C LEU A 59 4.27 10.21 2.27
N HIS A 60 5.09 9.65 1.39
CA HIS A 60 5.89 10.45 0.46
C HIS A 60 5.01 11.31 -0.44
N TYR A 61 3.95 10.73 -0.95
CA TYR A 61 3.00 11.46 -1.79
C TYR A 61 2.39 12.64 -1.03
N LEU A 62 1.98 12.41 0.21
CA LEU A 62 1.38 13.45 1.05
C LEU A 62 2.38 14.58 1.31
N LEU A 63 3.62 14.23 1.64
CA LEU A 63 4.64 15.24 1.91
C LEU A 63 4.94 16.09 0.68
N LYS A 64 4.95 15.48 -0.50
CA LYS A 64 5.14 16.20 -1.74
C LYS A 64 3.97 17.12 -2.05
N ALA A 65 2.75 16.62 -1.89
CA ALA A 65 1.54 17.35 -2.22
C ALA A 65 1.31 18.53 -1.28
N SER A 66 1.76 18.39 -0.04
CA SER A 66 1.52 19.41 0.98
C SER A 66 2.81 20.06 1.46
N ARG A 67 3.75 20.26 0.56
CA ARG A 67 5.06 20.80 0.94
C ARG A 67 4.99 22.17 1.63
N ALA A 68 3.91 22.91 1.41
CA ALA A 68 3.72 24.18 2.11
C ALA A 68 3.52 23.98 3.61
N SER A 69 3.14 22.76 4.00
CA SER A 69 2.93 22.41 5.39
C SER A 69 4.07 21.54 5.89
N ALA A 70 5.25 21.74 5.36
CA ALA A 70 6.41 20.88 5.64
C ALA A 70 6.76 20.75 7.12
N GLY A 71 6.37 21.70 7.94
CA GLY A 71 6.57 21.61 9.39
C GLY A 71 5.41 20.96 10.13
N GLY A 72 4.38 20.54 9.40
CA GLY A 72 3.20 19.97 10.00
C GLY A 72 3.38 18.54 10.44
N TYR A 73 2.58 18.16 11.42
CA TYR A 73 2.56 16.80 11.92
C TYR A 73 1.81 15.88 10.94
N VAL A 74 2.39 14.73 10.64
CA VAL A 74 1.76 13.73 9.80
C VAL A 74 1.43 12.50 10.65
N ASP A 75 0.16 12.15 10.74
CA ASP A 75 -0.28 11.00 11.49
C ASP A 75 -0.32 9.77 10.57
N THR A 76 0.67 8.90 10.73
CA THR A 76 0.75 7.69 9.91
C THR A 76 -0.41 6.73 10.15
N PHE A 77 -1.05 6.80 11.32
CA PHE A 77 -2.23 5.96 11.58
C PHE A 77 -3.42 6.37 10.74
N GLU A 78 -3.54 7.64 10.37
CA GLU A 78 -4.58 8.06 9.44
C GLU A 78 -4.33 7.46 8.05
N ILE A 79 -3.06 7.42 7.63
CA ILE A 79 -2.69 6.78 6.37
C ILE A 79 -3.00 5.30 6.42
N ARG A 80 -2.66 4.63 7.52
CA ARG A 80 -2.99 3.22 7.72
C ARG A 80 -4.48 2.97 7.64
N GLY A 81 -5.28 3.89 8.20
CA GLY A 81 -6.73 3.79 8.13
C GLY A 81 -7.25 3.83 6.70
N ILE A 82 -6.68 4.69 5.88
CA ILE A 82 -7.05 4.76 4.46
C ILE A 82 -6.73 3.45 3.76
N ILE A 83 -5.53 2.91 3.99
CA ILE A 83 -5.12 1.63 3.40
C ILE A 83 -6.05 0.52 3.87
N GLU A 84 -6.41 0.52 5.15
CA GLU A 84 -7.24 -0.51 5.74
C GLU A 84 -8.65 -0.54 5.13
N THR A 85 -9.16 0.58 4.62
CA THR A 85 -10.44 0.58 3.93
C THR A 85 -10.40 -0.27 2.66
N HIS A 86 -9.20 -0.57 2.16
CA HIS A 86 -8.99 -1.38 0.97
C HIS A 86 -8.48 -2.78 1.28
N ARG A 87 -8.57 -3.21 2.54
CA ARG A 87 -8.02 -4.51 2.97
C ARG A 87 -8.50 -5.68 2.11
N GLU A 88 -9.81 -5.80 1.95
CA GLU A 88 -10.39 -6.92 1.21
C GLU A 88 -9.91 -6.94 -0.24
N GLU A 89 -9.96 -5.78 -0.88
CA GLU A 89 -9.53 -5.65 -2.26
C GLU A 89 -8.05 -5.98 -2.40
N LEU A 90 -7.21 -5.46 -1.50
CA LEU A 90 -5.78 -5.71 -1.52
C LEU A 90 -5.47 -7.19 -1.34
N ARG A 91 -6.09 -7.84 -0.35
CA ARG A 91 -5.88 -9.27 -0.11
C ARG A 91 -6.31 -10.10 -1.31
N ASN A 92 -7.42 -9.73 -1.95
CA ASN A 92 -7.90 -10.44 -3.14
C ASN A 92 -6.95 -10.29 -4.33
N LEU A 93 -6.40 -9.09 -4.53
CA LEU A 93 -5.42 -8.86 -5.58
C LEU A 93 -4.17 -9.72 -5.38
N ILE A 94 -3.68 -9.79 -4.14
CA ILE A 94 -2.49 -10.58 -3.80
C ILE A 94 -2.78 -12.08 -4.00
N LYS A 95 -3.92 -12.54 -3.48
CA LYS A 95 -4.31 -13.94 -3.57
C LYS A 95 -4.38 -14.40 -5.02
N LYS A 96 -4.99 -13.58 -5.86
CA LYS A 96 -5.12 -13.86 -7.28
C LYS A 96 -3.76 -13.88 -7.99
N ALA A 97 -2.90 -12.93 -7.63
CA ALA A 97 -1.57 -12.85 -8.22
C ALA A 97 -0.71 -14.06 -7.84
N ILE A 98 -0.79 -14.52 -6.59
CA ILE A 98 -0.08 -15.73 -6.15
C ILE A 98 -0.55 -16.94 -6.94
N LYS A 99 -1.87 -17.08 -7.10
CA LYS A 99 -2.47 -18.20 -7.81
C LYS A 99 -2.03 -18.25 -9.26
N ASN A 100 -1.80 -17.10 -9.87
CA ASN A 100 -1.45 -17.00 -11.29
C ASN A 100 0.07 -16.90 -11.54
N SER A 101 0.87 -17.09 -10.51
CA SER A 101 2.33 -17.00 -10.64
C SER A 101 2.98 -18.34 -10.92
#